data_9f07e029199bffebb43756183826cf6f
#
_entry.id   9f07e029199bffebb43756183826cf6f
#
_cell.length_a   1.000
_cell.length_b   1.000
_cell.length_c   1.000
_cell.angle_alpha   90.00
_cell.angle_beta   90.00
_cell.angle_gamma   90.00
#
_symmetry.space_group_name_H-M   'P 1'
#
loop_
_entity.id
_entity.type
_entity.pdbx_description
1 polymer ?
#
loop_
_entity_poly.entity_id
_entity_poly.type
_entity_poly.pdbx_seq_one_letter_code
_entity_poly.pdbx_strand_id
1 'polypeptide(L)'
;MKSLLKSLTCCCSNNDDLQFQRMQXXRXSDSGYRYVXNRCKIRSNRKTVSXSHGICYLQEPGXXNRTASKRFTSIKSSKTDANVKATCETFLEARAWWEKSEAFLYGAATDFGIDPHIDSWPLDLDGLQTALKNTEQVEAMGGEDGDIYAGEKLGNSLLGFHGIEYILFEDGSPKSVSKISDLHLTYAVAVAGDLRNRCWQLELSWRGESAVNADRVAKVANELELPYTVNSGEYSYGENMLNAGKAGSTYASWTLAMQAIIDGCKTIADEVGTSKIGKPYSGEDPAYIESPYSHKSILDFYDNIISIQNAYMGGIENERDETNSLHNYIAGVDKELDTKVVNAINNALTKINAMAAPFVNNIKDPSAGEAIKACQDLDAILSDVKTALRNN
;
A
#
# COMPACT_ATOMS: atom_id res chain seq x y z
N MET A 1 38.81 9.07 15.42
CA MET A 1 37.86 10.16 15.57
C MET A 1 36.56 9.59 16.17
N LYS A 2 36.21 10.10 17.33
CA LYS A 2 35.14 9.51 18.17
C LYS A 2 33.76 9.83 17.63
N SER A 3 33.01 8.79 17.30
CA SER A 3 31.59 8.87 16.96
C SER A 3 30.79 8.98 18.26
N LEU A 4 30.07 10.07 18.43
CA LEU A 4 29.16 10.25 19.55
C LEU A 4 27.86 9.46 19.30
N LEU A 5 27.71 8.36 20.01
CA LEU A 5 26.41 7.72 20.18
C LEU A 5 25.60 8.57 21.18
N LYS A 6 24.64 9.32 20.70
CA LYS A 6 23.62 9.89 21.59
C LYS A 6 22.54 8.83 21.79
N SER A 7 22.56 8.24 22.98
CA SER A 7 21.49 7.41 23.49
C SER A 7 20.35 8.35 23.95
N LEU A 8 19.25 8.37 23.22
CA LEU A 8 18.01 8.98 23.70
C LEU A 8 17.29 7.95 24.56
N THR A 9 17.54 8.04 25.86
CA THR A 9 16.77 7.32 26.86
C THR A 9 15.50 8.15 27.12
N CYS A 10 14.38 7.70 26.62
CA CYS A 10 13.10 8.29 26.99
C CYS A 10 12.72 7.74 28.37
N CYS A 11 12.88 8.56 29.42
CA CYS A 11 12.40 8.25 30.76
C CYS A 11 10.89 8.45 30.80
N CYS A 12 10.14 7.38 30.69
CA CYS A 12 8.73 7.40 31.11
C CYS A 12 8.69 6.96 32.57
N SER A 13 8.36 7.89 33.44
CA SER A 13 8.16 7.60 34.84
C SER A 13 6.87 6.81 35.08
N ASN A 14 7.00 5.76 35.83
CA ASN A 14 6.01 4.92 36.51
C ASN A 14 4.52 5.06 36.12
N ASN A 15 3.97 3.94 35.77
CA ASN A 15 2.56 3.53 35.71
C ASN A 15 1.86 3.52 34.34
N ASP A 16 2.59 3.38 33.25
CA ASP A 16 1.94 2.90 32.02
C ASP A 16 2.90 1.98 31.26
N ASP A 17 2.55 0.72 31.23
CA ASP A 17 3.31 -0.34 30.56
C ASP A 17 3.35 -0.17 29.03
N LEU A 18 4.15 0.74 28.54
CA LEU A 18 4.54 0.81 27.13
C LEU A 18 5.94 0.20 27.00
N GLN A 19 6.00 -1.07 26.68
CA GLN A 19 7.29 -1.68 26.34
C GLN A 19 7.61 -1.48 24.86
N PHE A 20 8.54 -0.56 24.61
CA PHE A 20 9.26 -0.48 23.33
C PHE A 20 10.39 -1.51 23.36
N GLN A 21 10.26 -2.60 22.63
CA GLN A 21 11.40 -3.50 22.40
C GLN A 21 12.20 -3.00 21.19
N ARG A 22 13.40 -2.50 21.47
CA ARG A 22 14.40 -2.13 20.46
C ARG A 22 15.26 -3.35 20.20
N MET A 23 15.19 -3.92 19.00
CA MET A 23 16.18 -4.91 18.56
C MET A 23 17.29 -4.20 17.77
N GLN A 24 18.55 -4.39 18.23
CA GLN A 24 19.74 -3.86 17.54
C GLN A 24 20.08 -4.70 16.30
N UNK A 25 20.41 -4.21 15.35
CA UNK A 25 20.69 -4.87 14.20
C UNK A 25 22.08 -5.35 14.29
N UNK A 26 22.11 -6.12 14.07
CA UNK A 26 23.33 -6.60 13.95
C UNK A 26 23.72 -6.47 12.58
N ARG A 27 24.64 -5.89 12.38
CA ARG A 27 25.22 -5.82 11.07
C ARG A 27 25.65 -7.20 10.53
N UNK A 28 24.97 -7.62 9.83
CA UNK A 28 25.41 -8.77 9.22
C UNK A 28 26.25 -8.41 8.12
N SER A 29 27.18 -9.06 7.69
CA SER A 29 28.01 -8.91 6.53
C SER A 29 27.25 -9.28 5.26
N ASP A 30 27.19 -8.37 4.37
CA ASP A 30 27.08 -8.49 2.90
C ASP A 30 26.17 -9.58 2.30
N SER A 31 24.95 -9.69 2.68
CA SER A 31 23.83 -10.22 1.86
C SER A 31 22.54 -10.26 2.68
N GLY A 32 21.70 -9.29 2.46
CA GLY A 32 20.35 -9.28 3.01
C GLY A 32 20.17 -8.31 4.17
N TYR A 33 19.54 -7.20 3.87
CA TYR A 33 19.01 -6.30 4.87
C TYR A 33 17.88 -7.03 5.62
N ARG A 34 18.11 -7.41 6.86
CA ARG A 34 17.04 -7.82 7.76
C ARG A 34 16.36 -6.55 8.29
N TYR A 35 15.15 -6.33 7.88
CA TYR A 35 14.31 -5.24 8.38
C TYR A 35 13.77 -5.61 9.76
N VAL A 36 14.02 -4.72 10.72
CA VAL A 36 13.42 -4.86 12.04
C VAL A 36 12.26 -3.87 12.12
N UNK A 37 11.22 -4.37 12.11
CA UNK A 37 10.18 -3.64 12.18
C UNK A 37 10.04 -3.23 13.54
N ASN A 38 9.98 -2.12 13.65
CA ASN A 38 9.54 -1.57 14.93
C ASN A 38 8.07 -1.93 15.15
N ARG A 39 7.84 -2.81 16.04
CA ARG A 39 6.48 -3.30 16.35
C ARG A 39 5.74 -2.27 17.20
N CYS A 40 4.72 -1.65 16.63
CA CYS A 40 3.77 -0.83 17.37
C CYS A 40 2.69 -1.71 17.98
N LYS A 41 2.55 -1.70 19.29
CA LYS A 41 1.56 -2.50 20.01
C LYS A 41 0.46 -1.62 20.56
N ILE A 42 -0.77 -1.88 20.16
CA ILE A 42 -1.96 -1.22 20.72
C ILE A 42 -2.46 -2.06 21.89
N ARG A 43 -2.57 -1.46 23.07
CA ARG A 43 -3.12 -2.12 24.26
C ARG A 43 -4.59 -1.78 24.46
N SER A 44 -5.44 -2.79 24.48
CA SER A 44 -6.76 -2.70 25.10
C SER A 44 -6.62 -3.12 26.57
N ASN A 45 -7.63 -2.85 27.40
CA ASN A 45 -7.58 -3.04 28.87
C ASN A 45 -7.09 -4.42 29.36
N ARG A 46 -6.94 -5.41 28.52
CA ARG A 46 -6.46 -6.75 28.90
C ARG A 46 -5.63 -7.47 27.82
N LYS A 47 -5.53 -6.96 26.60
CA LYS A 47 -4.79 -7.61 25.51
C LYS A 47 -4.13 -6.57 24.60
N THR A 48 -2.97 -6.89 24.09
CA THR A 48 -2.22 -6.04 23.16
C THR A 48 -2.54 -6.48 21.72
N VAL A 49 -2.85 -5.54 20.86
CA VAL A 49 -3.03 -5.77 19.42
C VAL A 49 -1.95 -5.00 18.67
N SER A 50 -1.31 -5.64 17.69
CA SER A 50 -0.24 -5.01 16.91
C SER A 50 -0.78 -4.36 15.62
N UNK A 51 -0.69 -3.41 15.70
CA UNK A 51 -0.99 -2.71 14.62
C UNK A 51 0.13 -2.43 13.81
N SER A 52 1.12 -2.84 14.02
CA SER A 52 2.40 -2.50 13.38
C SER A 52 2.62 -3.14 12.01
N HIS A 53 1.86 -4.13 11.66
CA HIS A 53 2.21 -4.94 10.49
C HIS A 53 1.67 -4.40 9.17
N GLY A 54 0.59 -3.61 9.19
CA GLY A 54 0.21 -2.82 8.02
C GLY A 54 1.27 -1.80 7.62
N ILE A 55 1.97 -1.29 8.64
CA ILE A 55 3.02 -0.27 8.48
C ILE A 55 4.26 -0.83 7.78
N CYS A 56 4.58 -2.11 7.95
CA CYS A 56 5.73 -2.74 7.28
C CYS A 56 5.56 -2.79 5.76
N TYR A 57 4.32 -2.92 5.26
CA TYR A 57 4.04 -2.90 3.83
C TYR A 57 4.43 -1.60 3.16
N LEU A 58 4.24 -0.49 3.85
CA LEU A 58 4.47 0.85 3.30
C LEU A 58 5.95 1.13 3.01
N GLN A 59 6.85 0.33 3.59
CA GLN A 59 8.29 0.45 3.36
C GLN A 59 8.71 -0.17 2.02
N GLU A 60 8.09 -1.27 1.63
CA GLU A 60 8.48 -2.04 0.44
C GLU A 60 8.10 -1.35 -0.88
N PRO A 61 6.89 -0.75 -1.02
CA PRO A 61 6.59 0.01 -2.24
C PRO A 61 7.62 1.08 -2.53
N GLY A 62 8.11 1.81 -1.53
CA GLY A 62 9.20 2.78 -1.65
C GLY A 62 10.52 2.18 -2.13
N UNK A 63 10.71 1.08 -1.78
CA UNK A 63 11.89 0.40 -2.15
C UNK A 63 11.88 -0.17 -3.51
N UNK A 64 10.97 -0.58 -3.75
CA UNK A 64 10.71 -1.08 -5.01
C UNK A 64 10.62 -0.01 -5.99
N ASN A 65 9.91 0.99 -5.73
CA ASN A 65 9.77 2.12 -6.65
C ASN A 65 11.09 2.85 -6.89
N ARG A 66 11.97 2.90 -5.91
CA ARG A 66 13.34 3.39 -6.13
C ARG A 66 14.07 2.52 -7.14
N THR A 67 13.86 1.23 -7.08
CA THR A 67 14.43 0.27 -8.05
C THR A 67 13.78 0.44 -9.43
N ALA A 68 12.46 0.66 -9.49
CA ALA A 68 11.73 0.90 -10.74
C ALA A 68 12.28 2.14 -11.47
N SER A 69 12.44 3.26 -10.78
CA SER A 69 13.04 4.48 -11.37
C SER A 69 14.42 4.20 -11.96
N LYS A 70 15.28 3.47 -11.24
CA LYS A 70 16.61 3.06 -11.75
C LYS A 70 16.50 2.11 -12.95
N ARG A 71 15.50 1.23 -12.97
CA ARG A 71 15.25 0.32 -14.10
C ARG A 71 14.89 1.08 -15.38
N PHE A 72 14.03 2.11 -15.27
CA PHE A 72 13.70 2.96 -16.43
C PHE A 72 14.95 3.68 -16.96
N THR A 73 15.79 4.19 -16.07
CA THR A 73 17.08 4.78 -16.44
C THR A 73 17.96 3.74 -17.16
N SER A 74 17.93 2.48 -16.73
CA SER A 74 18.65 1.39 -17.39
C SER A 74 18.12 1.12 -18.81
N ILE A 75 16.80 1.16 -19.03
CA ILE A 75 16.24 1.05 -20.39
C ILE A 75 16.70 2.22 -21.24
N LYS A 76 16.67 3.44 -20.69
CA LYS A 76 17.08 4.65 -21.41
C LYS A 76 18.56 4.57 -21.85
N SER A 77 19.43 4.00 -21.02
CA SER A 77 20.86 3.83 -21.32
C SER A 77 21.17 2.63 -22.21
N SER A 78 20.34 1.58 -22.18
CA SER A 78 20.52 0.35 -22.96
C SER A 78 19.16 -0.22 -23.33
N LYS A 79 18.68 0.13 -24.52
CA LYS A 79 17.37 -0.24 -25.04
C LYS A 79 17.34 -1.72 -25.47
N THR A 80 16.95 -2.59 -24.54
CA THR A 80 16.81 -4.03 -24.79
C THR A 80 15.50 -4.56 -24.20
N ASP A 81 14.91 -5.56 -24.85
CA ASP A 81 13.73 -6.25 -24.32
C ASP A 81 14.02 -6.89 -22.95
N ALA A 82 15.27 -7.29 -22.69
CA ALA A 82 15.67 -7.84 -21.39
C ALA A 82 15.54 -6.79 -20.27
N ASN A 83 15.92 -5.53 -20.55
CA ASN A 83 15.77 -4.44 -19.57
C ASN A 83 14.29 -4.10 -19.37
N VAL A 84 13.47 -4.10 -20.42
CA VAL A 84 12.01 -3.89 -20.29
C VAL A 84 11.42 -4.99 -19.40
N LYS A 85 11.73 -6.26 -19.69
CA LYS A 85 11.24 -7.40 -18.89
C LYS A 85 11.62 -7.26 -17.40
N ALA A 86 12.88 -6.93 -17.12
CA ALA A 86 13.35 -6.76 -15.73
C ALA A 86 12.62 -5.59 -15.03
N THR A 87 12.27 -4.54 -15.79
CA THR A 87 11.50 -3.40 -15.26
C THR A 87 10.06 -3.83 -14.97
N CYS A 88 9.46 -4.63 -15.86
CA CYS A 88 8.10 -5.19 -15.65
C CYS A 88 8.06 -6.06 -14.38
N GLU A 89 9.09 -6.89 -14.16
CA GLU A 89 9.17 -7.72 -12.95
C GLU A 89 9.24 -6.86 -11.69
N THR A 90 10.06 -5.79 -11.71
CA THR A 90 10.15 -4.83 -10.59
C THR A 90 8.82 -4.10 -10.37
N PHE A 91 8.15 -3.70 -11.45
CA PHE A 91 6.83 -3.06 -11.40
C PHE A 91 5.81 -3.97 -10.70
N LEU A 92 5.72 -5.23 -11.13
CA LEU A 92 4.77 -6.18 -10.55
C LEU A 92 5.06 -6.44 -9.06
N GLU A 93 6.33 -6.48 -8.68
CA GLU A 93 6.71 -6.60 -7.26
C GLU A 93 6.26 -5.37 -6.45
N ALA A 94 6.50 -4.17 -6.97
CA ALA A 94 6.10 -2.92 -6.31
C ALA A 94 4.57 -2.83 -6.22
N ARG A 95 3.85 -3.18 -7.30
CA ARG A 95 2.39 -3.19 -7.35
C ARG A 95 1.82 -4.14 -6.28
N ALA A 96 2.36 -5.38 -6.21
CA ALA A 96 1.90 -6.38 -5.23
C ALA A 96 2.03 -5.88 -3.79
N TRP A 97 3.09 -5.14 -3.46
CA TRP A 97 3.25 -4.56 -2.11
C TRP A 97 2.22 -3.46 -1.86
N TRP A 98 1.90 -2.66 -2.87
CA TRP A 98 0.87 -1.64 -2.77
C TRP A 98 -0.49 -2.28 -2.48
N GLU A 99 -0.92 -3.25 -3.31
CA GLU A 99 -2.21 -3.94 -3.16
C GLU A 99 -2.35 -4.59 -1.78
N LYS A 100 -1.25 -5.17 -1.27
CA LYS A 100 -1.22 -5.79 0.08
C LYS A 100 -1.28 -4.77 1.21
N SER A 101 -1.31 -3.46 0.92
CA SER A 101 -1.43 -2.40 1.93
C SER A 101 -2.80 -1.72 1.92
N GLU A 102 -3.70 -2.06 1.00
CA GLU A 102 -4.94 -1.30 0.78
C GLU A 102 -5.95 -1.35 1.94
N ALA A 103 -5.86 -2.29 2.86
CA ALA A 103 -6.62 -2.22 4.11
C ALA A 103 -6.23 -0.99 4.97
N PHE A 104 -5.15 -0.28 4.63
CA PHE A 104 -4.63 0.88 5.35
C PHE A 104 -4.71 2.18 4.51
N LEU A 105 -5.64 2.26 3.55
CA LEU A 105 -5.84 3.49 2.75
C LEU A 105 -6.47 4.64 3.56
N TYR A 106 -7.07 4.34 4.72
CA TYR A 106 -7.54 5.39 5.64
C TYR A 106 -6.36 6.15 6.26
N GLY A 107 -6.64 7.28 6.86
CA GLY A 107 -5.60 8.10 7.48
C GLY A 107 -4.75 8.81 6.44
N ALA A 108 -3.43 8.64 6.49
CA ALA A 108 -2.50 9.42 5.67
C ALA A 108 -2.78 9.33 4.16
N ALA A 109 -3.12 8.15 3.65
CA ALA A 109 -3.38 7.95 2.22
C ALA A 109 -4.56 8.83 1.75
N THR A 110 -5.63 8.85 2.55
CA THR A 110 -6.82 9.68 2.29
C THR A 110 -6.57 11.15 2.63
N ASP A 111 -6.04 11.43 3.83
CA ASP A 111 -5.94 12.80 4.36
C ASP A 111 -5.02 13.68 3.51
N PHE A 112 -4.00 13.11 2.91
CA PHE A 112 -3.02 13.84 2.09
C PHE A 112 -3.18 13.58 0.59
N GLY A 113 -4.22 12.88 0.17
CA GLY A 113 -4.45 12.56 -1.25
C GLY A 113 -3.33 11.72 -1.85
N ILE A 114 -2.68 10.88 -1.05
CA ILE A 114 -1.55 10.05 -1.52
C ILE A 114 -2.04 8.94 -2.45
N ASP A 115 -3.14 8.30 -2.07
CA ASP A 115 -3.73 7.20 -2.83
C ASP A 115 -3.98 7.58 -4.31
N PRO A 116 -4.71 8.67 -4.63
CA PRO A 116 -4.92 9.01 -6.04
C PRO A 116 -3.65 9.43 -6.80
N HIS A 117 -2.54 9.76 -6.14
CA HIS A 117 -1.25 9.92 -6.81
C HIS A 117 -0.63 8.59 -7.20
N ILE A 118 -0.85 7.57 -6.38
CA ILE A 118 -0.25 6.24 -6.53
C ILE A 118 -1.09 5.37 -7.46
N ASP A 119 -2.42 5.39 -7.31
CA ASP A 119 -3.30 4.36 -7.86
C ASP A 119 -4.63 4.90 -8.39
N SER A 120 -4.63 6.04 -9.05
CA SER A 120 -5.85 6.63 -9.60
C SER A 120 -6.35 5.80 -10.79
N TRP A 121 -7.56 5.26 -10.67
CA TRP A 121 -8.18 4.44 -11.70
C TRP A 121 -9.60 4.94 -12.01
N PRO A 122 -10.09 4.86 -13.26
CA PRO A 122 -9.40 4.39 -14.46
C PRO A 122 -8.39 5.41 -15.03
N LEU A 123 -7.39 4.90 -15.73
CA LEU A 123 -6.39 5.71 -16.45
C LEU A 123 -7.08 6.57 -17.51
N ASP A 124 -6.79 7.86 -17.53
CA ASP A 124 -7.21 8.73 -18.65
C ASP A 124 -6.26 8.49 -19.84
N LEU A 125 -6.59 7.46 -20.62
CA LEU A 125 -5.74 7.03 -21.74
C LEU A 125 -5.59 8.13 -22.80
N ASP A 126 -6.66 8.86 -23.13
CA ASP A 126 -6.60 9.94 -24.13
C ASP A 126 -5.74 11.10 -23.62
N GLY A 127 -5.91 11.46 -22.35
CA GLY A 127 -5.08 12.45 -21.68
C GLY A 127 -3.62 12.04 -21.66
N LEU A 128 -3.33 10.78 -21.30
CA LEU A 128 -1.97 10.24 -21.29
C LEU A 128 -1.33 10.28 -22.67
N GLN A 129 -2.04 9.81 -23.70
CA GLN A 129 -1.52 9.84 -25.08
C GLN A 129 -1.27 11.28 -25.57
N THR A 130 -2.09 12.22 -25.12
CA THR A 130 -1.92 13.65 -25.42
C THR A 130 -0.68 14.19 -24.71
N ALA A 131 -0.53 13.91 -23.43
CA ALA A 131 0.65 14.31 -22.64
C ALA A 131 1.95 13.75 -23.24
N LEU A 132 1.95 12.48 -23.65
CA LEU A 132 3.12 11.83 -24.28
C LEU A 132 3.50 12.44 -25.63
N LYS A 133 2.56 13.11 -26.33
CA LYS A 133 2.83 13.83 -27.58
C LYS A 133 3.30 15.27 -27.34
N ASN A 134 3.09 15.79 -26.14
CA ASN A 134 3.53 17.14 -25.76
C ASN A 134 5.02 17.10 -25.43
N THR A 135 5.85 17.27 -26.45
CA THR A 135 7.31 17.15 -26.33
C THR A 135 7.88 18.11 -25.28
N GLU A 136 7.40 19.36 -25.26
CA GLU A 136 7.85 20.38 -24.31
C GLU A 136 7.60 19.94 -22.86
N GLN A 137 6.39 19.43 -22.59
CA GLN A 137 6.01 18.93 -21.26
C GLN A 137 6.86 17.72 -20.85
N VAL A 138 7.05 16.77 -21.77
CA VAL A 138 7.82 15.56 -21.46
C VAL A 138 9.31 15.89 -21.29
N GLU A 139 9.85 16.81 -22.09
CA GLU A 139 11.25 17.26 -21.93
C GLU A 139 11.47 17.97 -20.59
N ALA A 140 10.49 18.74 -20.10
CA ALA A 140 10.54 19.34 -18.77
C ALA A 140 10.65 18.29 -17.67
N MET A 141 9.99 17.15 -17.84
CA MET A 141 10.11 15.99 -16.91
C MET A 141 11.49 15.32 -16.97
N GLY A 142 12.30 15.62 -17.96
CA GLY A 142 13.65 15.06 -18.12
C GLY A 142 14.72 15.72 -17.25
N GLY A 143 14.39 16.79 -16.54
CA GLY A 143 15.30 17.52 -15.68
C GLY A 143 15.55 16.83 -14.34
N GLU A 144 16.37 17.47 -13.50
CA GLU A 144 16.73 16.97 -12.17
C GLU A 144 15.47 16.82 -11.28
N ASP A 145 14.53 17.75 -11.39
CA ASP A 145 13.28 17.79 -10.64
C ASP A 145 12.10 17.19 -11.42
N GLY A 146 12.36 16.24 -12.32
CA GLY A 146 11.32 15.62 -13.14
C GLY A 146 10.24 14.92 -12.33
N ASP A 147 10.60 14.32 -11.19
CA ASP A 147 9.67 13.67 -10.26
C ASP A 147 8.73 14.71 -9.61
N ILE A 148 9.29 15.89 -9.25
CA ILE A 148 8.49 17.00 -8.70
C ILE A 148 7.55 17.54 -9.78
N TYR A 149 8.09 17.79 -10.97
CA TYR A 149 7.29 18.28 -12.11
C TYR A 149 6.11 17.34 -12.38
N ALA A 150 6.36 16.02 -12.44
CA ALA A 150 5.30 15.05 -12.70
C ALA A 150 4.19 15.16 -11.63
N GLY A 151 4.56 15.12 -10.36
CA GLY A 151 3.60 15.17 -9.25
C GLY A 151 2.81 16.46 -9.14
N GLU A 152 3.39 17.60 -9.60
CA GLU A 152 2.71 18.90 -9.54
C GLU A 152 1.90 19.24 -10.79
N LYS A 153 2.32 18.78 -11.96
CA LYS A 153 1.79 19.26 -13.25
C LYS A 153 0.92 18.23 -13.98
N LEU A 154 1.03 16.96 -13.66
CA LEU A 154 0.15 15.93 -14.23
C LEU A 154 -1.07 15.73 -13.33
N GLY A 155 -2.21 15.47 -13.92
CA GLY A 155 -3.40 15.04 -13.16
C GLY A 155 -3.22 13.61 -12.65
N ASN A 156 -3.85 13.28 -11.53
CA ASN A 156 -3.75 11.98 -10.89
C ASN A 156 -4.02 10.81 -11.85
N SER A 157 -5.00 10.98 -12.75
CA SER A 157 -5.34 9.96 -13.76
C SER A 157 -4.27 9.71 -14.81
N LEU A 158 -3.15 10.45 -14.75
CA LEU A 158 -1.97 10.26 -15.63
C LEU A 158 -0.75 9.77 -14.84
N LEU A 159 -0.87 9.62 -13.52
CA LEU A 159 0.26 9.29 -12.63
C LEU A 159 0.23 7.82 -12.19
N GLY A 160 1.11 7.50 -11.28
CA GLY A 160 1.10 6.27 -10.51
C GLY A 160 1.33 5.01 -11.31
N PHE A 161 0.81 3.92 -10.77
CA PHE A 161 0.99 2.59 -11.34
C PHE A 161 0.39 2.46 -12.73
N HIS A 162 -0.81 3.03 -12.97
CA HIS A 162 -1.54 2.80 -14.22
C HIS A 162 -0.87 3.50 -15.41
N GLY A 163 -0.32 4.71 -15.22
CA GLY A 163 0.45 5.39 -16.26
C GLY A 163 1.73 4.60 -16.63
N ILE A 164 2.40 4.05 -15.61
CA ILE A 164 3.60 3.23 -15.80
C ILE A 164 3.25 1.89 -16.47
N GLU A 165 2.16 1.26 -16.05
CA GLU A 165 1.68 0.00 -16.62
C GLU A 165 1.46 0.12 -18.13
N TYR A 166 0.79 1.19 -18.55
CA TYR A 166 0.55 1.48 -19.98
C TYR A 166 1.86 1.54 -20.77
N ILE A 167 2.91 2.14 -20.19
CA ILE A 167 4.22 2.24 -20.87
C ILE A 167 4.89 0.86 -21.00
N LEU A 168 4.77 0.01 -19.97
CA LEU A 168 5.54 -1.23 -19.85
C LEU A 168 4.88 -2.44 -20.50
N PHE A 169 3.55 -2.51 -20.51
CA PHE A 169 2.83 -3.75 -20.88
C PHE A 169 1.91 -3.53 -22.07
N GLU A 170 1.69 -4.62 -22.80
CA GLU A 170 0.74 -4.71 -23.89
C GLU A 170 0.24 -6.16 -23.94
N ASP A 171 -1.08 -6.28 -23.85
CA ASP A 171 -1.76 -7.58 -23.99
C ASP A 171 -1.18 -8.67 -23.07
N GLY A 172 -0.97 -8.31 -21.79
CA GLY A 172 -0.51 -9.22 -20.74
C GLY A 172 0.99 -9.50 -20.73
N SER A 173 1.76 -8.86 -21.62
CA SER A 173 3.19 -9.14 -21.80
C SER A 173 4.03 -7.87 -21.76
N PRO A 174 5.32 -7.98 -21.40
CA PRO A 174 6.22 -6.83 -21.54
C PRO A 174 6.23 -6.33 -22.98
N LYS A 175 6.05 -5.02 -23.13
CA LYS A 175 6.06 -4.36 -24.43
C LYS A 175 7.46 -4.48 -25.07
N SER A 176 7.53 -4.72 -26.39
CA SER A 176 8.84 -4.69 -27.07
C SER A 176 9.46 -3.30 -26.92
N VAL A 177 10.77 -3.24 -26.66
CA VAL A 177 11.50 -1.98 -26.49
C VAL A 177 11.38 -1.07 -27.73
N SER A 178 11.17 -1.66 -28.91
CA SER A 178 10.96 -0.89 -30.15
C SER A 178 9.67 -0.04 -30.14
N LYS A 179 8.72 -0.38 -29.27
CA LYS A 179 7.45 0.35 -29.08
C LYS A 179 7.56 1.42 -27.98
N ILE A 180 8.68 1.50 -27.27
CA ILE A 180 8.88 2.43 -26.14
C ILE A 180 9.83 3.54 -26.60
N SER A 181 9.28 4.73 -26.83
CA SER A 181 10.06 5.91 -27.28
C SER A 181 10.86 6.52 -26.13
N ASP A 182 11.80 7.41 -26.46
CA ASP A 182 12.52 8.19 -25.45
C ASP A 182 11.59 9.08 -24.64
N LEU A 183 10.53 9.60 -25.24
CA LEU A 183 9.51 10.38 -24.53
C LEU A 183 8.78 9.52 -23.50
N HIS A 184 8.40 8.28 -23.90
CA HIS A 184 7.81 7.31 -22.97
C HIS A 184 8.73 7.05 -21.76
N LEU A 185 10.03 6.88 -22.00
CA LEU A 185 11.01 6.60 -20.93
C LEU A 185 11.21 7.81 -20.02
N THR A 186 11.25 9.03 -20.60
CA THR A 186 11.40 10.25 -19.81
C THR A 186 10.20 10.43 -18.89
N TYR A 187 9.00 10.31 -19.42
CA TYR A 187 7.75 10.33 -18.66
C TYR A 187 7.78 9.26 -17.54
N ALA A 188 8.10 8.02 -17.89
CA ALA A 188 8.08 6.90 -16.92
C ALA A 188 9.09 7.08 -15.77
N VAL A 189 10.28 7.67 -16.06
CA VAL A 189 11.27 7.99 -15.00
C VAL A 189 10.69 9.00 -14.01
N ALA A 190 10.07 10.07 -14.53
CA ALA A 190 9.51 11.15 -13.71
C ALA A 190 8.33 10.64 -12.87
N VAL A 191 7.38 9.92 -13.49
CA VAL A 191 6.21 9.37 -12.80
C VAL A 191 6.62 8.32 -11.76
N ALA A 192 7.61 7.45 -12.06
CA ALA A 192 8.13 6.50 -11.08
C ALA A 192 8.85 7.21 -9.92
N GLY A 193 9.42 8.40 -10.19
CA GLY A 193 9.99 9.26 -9.16
C GLY A 193 8.93 9.82 -8.22
N ASP A 194 7.84 10.37 -8.77
CA ASP A 194 6.70 10.86 -7.97
C ASP A 194 6.08 9.70 -7.17
N LEU A 195 5.81 8.57 -7.81
CA LEU A 195 5.27 7.36 -7.14
C LEU A 195 6.14 6.98 -5.94
N ARG A 196 7.47 6.94 -6.11
CA ARG A 196 8.41 6.70 -5.02
C ARG A 196 8.25 7.73 -3.90
N ASN A 197 8.14 9.01 -4.25
CA ASN A 197 8.02 10.11 -3.28
C ASN A 197 6.74 9.95 -2.44
N ARG A 198 5.62 9.59 -3.07
CA ARG A 198 4.34 9.38 -2.39
C ARG A 198 4.39 8.13 -1.48
N CYS A 199 5.05 7.06 -1.91
CA CYS A 199 5.26 5.89 -1.06
C CYS A 199 6.11 6.25 0.17
N TRP A 200 7.14 7.09 0.00
CA TRP A 200 7.96 7.57 1.13
C TRP A 200 7.16 8.50 2.05
N GLN A 201 6.30 9.35 1.49
CA GLN A 201 5.38 10.18 2.28
C GLN A 201 4.48 9.29 3.15
N LEU A 202 3.90 8.25 2.55
CA LEU A 202 3.03 7.32 3.27
C LEU A 202 3.78 6.57 4.36
N GLU A 203 4.99 6.06 4.06
CA GLU A 203 5.86 5.41 5.05
C GLU A 203 6.15 6.36 6.23
N LEU A 204 6.56 7.59 5.93
CA LEU A 204 6.89 8.60 6.94
C LEU A 204 5.66 8.95 7.79
N SER A 205 4.51 9.10 7.13
CA SER A 205 3.24 9.43 7.81
C SER A 205 2.84 8.36 8.83
N TRP A 206 3.01 7.09 8.49
CA TRP A 206 2.62 6.02 9.41
C TRP A 206 3.68 5.74 10.48
N ARG A 207 4.96 5.75 10.12
CA ARG A 207 6.05 5.27 11.01
C ARG A 207 6.70 6.38 11.84
N GLY A 208 6.60 7.63 11.38
CA GLY A 208 7.26 8.77 12.02
C GLY A 208 8.77 8.84 11.69
N GLU A 209 9.36 10.01 11.85
CA GLU A 209 10.75 10.31 11.47
C GLU A 209 11.78 9.36 12.08
N SER A 210 11.58 8.99 13.34
CA SER A 210 12.57 8.17 14.06
C SER A 210 12.71 6.74 13.50
N ALA A 211 11.70 6.29 12.73
CA ALA A 211 11.64 4.92 12.19
C ALA A 211 11.89 4.85 10.68
N VAL A 212 12.13 6.00 10.04
CA VAL A 212 12.32 6.10 8.59
C VAL A 212 13.75 6.55 8.29
N ASN A 213 14.28 6.11 7.16
CA ASN A 213 15.62 6.49 6.69
C ASN A 213 15.72 8.01 6.52
N ALA A 214 16.82 8.60 7.01
CA ALA A 214 17.01 10.06 7.02
C ALA A 214 16.93 10.70 5.62
N ASP A 215 17.39 10.00 4.57
CA ASP A 215 17.32 10.53 3.20
C ASP A 215 15.85 10.62 2.73
N ARG A 216 14.99 9.66 3.12
CA ARG A 216 13.56 9.70 2.79
C ARG A 216 12.85 10.82 3.56
N VAL A 217 13.20 10.99 4.85
CA VAL A 217 12.68 12.10 5.65
C VAL A 217 13.06 13.43 5.00
N ALA A 218 14.34 13.59 4.64
CA ALA A 218 14.84 14.81 4.00
C ALA A 218 14.11 15.10 2.68
N LYS A 219 13.89 14.09 1.84
CA LYS A 219 13.17 14.26 0.56
C LYS A 219 11.72 14.69 0.82
N VAL A 220 11.01 14.00 1.71
CA VAL A 220 9.57 14.25 1.94
C VAL A 220 9.33 15.56 2.70
N ALA A 221 10.03 15.74 3.84
CA ALA A 221 9.74 16.85 4.76
C ALA A 221 10.43 18.16 4.38
N ASN A 222 11.66 18.09 3.83
CA ASN A 222 12.49 19.29 3.61
C ASN A 222 12.52 19.70 2.13
N GLU A 223 12.60 18.76 1.20
CA GLU A 223 12.69 19.08 -0.23
C GLU A 223 11.29 19.25 -0.85
N LEU A 224 10.38 18.32 -0.56
CA LEU A 224 9.01 18.36 -1.12
C LEU A 224 8.01 19.09 -0.22
N GLU A 225 8.37 19.34 1.03
CA GLU A 225 7.52 19.99 2.04
C GLU A 225 6.13 19.33 2.17
N LEU A 226 6.05 18.01 2.01
CA LEU A 226 4.80 17.26 2.06
C LEU A 226 4.35 17.03 3.51
N PRO A 227 3.05 17.15 3.80
CA PRO A 227 2.54 16.87 5.15
C PRO A 227 2.65 15.37 5.48
N TYR A 228 2.93 15.03 6.73
CA TYR A 228 3.10 13.64 7.16
C TYR A 228 2.66 13.36 8.60
N THR A 229 2.10 14.35 9.31
CA THR A 229 1.62 14.18 10.69
C THR A 229 0.13 14.41 10.79
N VAL A 230 -0.51 13.77 11.75
CA VAL A 230 -1.95 13.88 11.98
C VAL A 230 -2.31 15.33 12.33
N ASN A 231 -3.16 15.95 11.53
CA ASN A 231 -3.65 17.33 11.75
C ASN A 231 -2.51 18.35 11.88
N SER A 232 -1.36 18.12 11.24
CA SER A 232 -0.15 18.94 11.37
C SER A 232 0.37 19.01 12.82
N GLY A 233 0.03 18.02 13.64
CA GLY A 233 0.45 17.91 15.03
C GLY A 233 1.77 17.13 15.20
N GLU A 234 1.98 16.62 16.38
CA GLU A 234 3.23 15.92 16.73
C GLU A 234 3.24 14.43 16.33
N TYR A 235 2.05 13.81 16.15
CA TYR A 235 1.95 12.36 15.98
C TYR A 235 1.97 11.94 14.52
N SER A 236 2.76 10.91 14.22
CA SER A 236 2.55 10.06 13.04
C SER A 236 1.21 9.30 13.20
N TYR A 237 0.70 8.72 12.13
CA TYR A 237 -0.57 7.96 12.18
C TYR A 237 -0.44 6.73 13.08
N GLY A 238 0.71 6.08 13.09
CA GLY A 238 0.97 4.96 14.01
C GLY A 238 0.97 5.42 15.47
N GLU A 239 1.67 6.52 15.76
CA GLU A 239 1.70 7.08 17.13
C GLU A 239 0.31 7.55 17.56
N ASN A 240 -0.48 8.12 16.66
CA ASN A 240 -1.85 8.53 16.92
C ASN A 240 -2.71 7.34 17.40
N MET A 241 -2.58 6.19 16.72
CA MET A 241 -3.26 4.95 17.13
C MET A 241 -2.74 4.44 18.49
N LEU A 242 -1.41 4.44 18.68
CA LEU A 242 -0.77 3.99 19.93
C LEU A 242 -1.16 4.85 21.14
N ASN A 243 -1.52 6.09 20.91
CA ASN A 243 -1.95 7.02 21.94
C ASN A 243 -3.47 7.15 22.06
N ALA A 244 -4.21 6.20 21.48
CA ALA A 244 -5.68 6.19 21.58
C ALA A 244 -6.14 6.32 23.04
N GLY A 245 -7.07 7.23 23.28
CA GLY A 245 -7.57 7.55 24.63
C GLY A 245 -6.73 8.57 25.40
N LYS A 246 -5.60 9.03 24.84
CA LYS A 246 -4.75 10.06 25.45
C LYS A 246 -4.92 11.40 24.73
N ALA A 247 -4.52 12.47 25.43
CA ALA A 247 -4.54 13.82 24.84
C ALA A 247 -3.67 13.86 23.56
N GLY A 248 -4.17 14.50 22.52
CA GLY A 248 -3.49 14.64 21.24
C GLY A 248 -3.86 13.56 20.21
N SER A 249 -4.36 12.40 20.66
CA SER A 249 -4.85 11.39 19.73
C SER A 249 -6.25 11.72 19.22
N THR A 250 -6.48 11.47 17.92
CA THR A 250 -7.82 11.59 17.33
C THR A 250 -8.73 10.42 17.70
N TYR A 251 -8.16 9.31 18.21
CA TYR A 251 -8.92 8.15 18.66
C TYR A 251 -9.23 8.29 20.15
N ALA A 252 -10.51 8.50 20.47
CA ALA A 252 -10.96 8.68 21.87
C ALA A 252 -10.84 7.40 22.71
N SER A 253 -10.61 6.23 22.08
CA SER A 253 -10.43 4.95 22.79
C SER A 253 -9.71 3.93 21.89
N TRP A 254 -9.13 2.90 22.52
CA TRP A 254 -8.52 1.75 21.83
C TRP A 254 -9.54 1.04 20.93
N THR A 255 -10.79 0.94 21.39
CA THR A 255 -11.88 0.35 20.60
C THR A 255 -12.04 1.08 19.26
N LEU A 256 -12.02 2.42 19.28
CA LEU A 256 -12.17 3.22 18.07
C LEU A 256 -10.97 3.04 17.12
N ALA A 257 -9.75 2.94 17.67
CA ALA A 257 -8.57 2.66 16.85
C ALA A 257 -8.65 1.28 16.20
N MET A 258 -9.08 0.24 16.94
CA MET A 258 -9.25 -1.10 16.40
C MET A 258 -10.38 -1.14 15.34
N GLN A 259 -11.47 -0.40 15.60
CA GLN A 259 -12.57 -0.30 14.62
C GLN A 259 -12.11 0.37 13.33
N ALA A 260 -11.20 1.34 13.38
CA ALA A 260 -10.65 1.98 12.17
C ALA A 260 -9.89 0.97 11.30
N ILE A 261 -9.16 0.03 11.91
CA ILE A 261 -8.50 -1.05 11.15
C ILE A 261 -9.56 -1.92 10.44
N ILE A 262 -10.62 -2.30 11.18
CA ILE A 262 -11.70 -3.11 10.59
C ILE A 262 -12.44 -2.32 9.50
N ASP A 263 -12.64 -1.02 9.66
CA ASP A 263 -13.27 -0.19 8.63
C ASP A 263 -12.42 -0.17 7.34
N GLY A 264 -11.09 -0.07 7.46
CA GLY A 264 -10.20 -0.19 6.31
C GLY A 264 -10.34 -1.55 5.61
N CYS A 265 -10.38 -2.64 6.39
CA CYS A 265 -10.61 -3.98 5.85
C CYS A 265 -11.96 -4.09 5.13
N LYS A 266 -13.00 -3.49 5.69
CA LYS A 266 -14.35 -3.48 5.08
C LYS A 266 -14.35 -2.68 3.77
N THR A 267 -13.71 -1.52 3.78
CA THR A 267 -13.66 -0.66 2.59
C THR A 267 -13.07 -1.42 1.41
N ILE A 268 -11.91 -2.08 1.60
CA ILE A 268 -11.30 -2.79 0.47
C ILE A 268 -12.07 -4.08 0.10
N ALA A 269 -12.68 -4.78 1.07
CA ALA A 269 -13.52 -5.94 0.74
C ALA A 269 -14.72 -5.54 -0.12
N ASP A 270 -15.39 -4.43 0.23
CA ASP A 270 -16.50 -3.89 -0.55
C ASP A 270 -16.02 -3.40 -1.92
N GLU A 271 -14.91 -2.68 -1.97
CA GLU A 271 -14.37 -2.14 -3.23
C GLU A 271 -14.03 -3.26 -4.22
N VAL A 272 -13.35 -4.31 -3.77
CA VAL A 272 -13.06 -5.46 -4.63
C VAL A 272 -14.37 -6.09 -5.15
N GLY A 273 -15.34 -6.30 -4.26
CA GLY A 273 -16.59 -6.95 -4.63
C GLY A 273 -17.51 -6.08 -5.50
N THR A 274 -17.71 -4.81 -5.13
CA THR A 274 -18.70 -3.95 -5.81
C THR A 274 -18.14 -3.17 -6.98
N SER A 275 -16.89 -2.71 -6.88
CA SER A 275 -16.29 -1.81 -7.88
C SER A 275 -15.32 -2.55 -8.80
N LYS A 276 -14.21 -3.08 -8.26
CA LYS A 276 -13.12 -3.64 -9.08
C LYS A 276 -13.60 -4.85 -9.91
N ILE A 277 -14.36 -5.78 -9.32
CA ILE A 277 -14.95 -6.92 -10.03
C ILE A 277 -16.39 -6.60 -10.47
N GLY A 278 -17.17 -5.96 -9.58
CA GLY A 278 -18.61 -5.82 -9.73
C GLY A 278 -19.06 -4.94 -10.90
N LYS A 279 -18.44 -3.78 -11.12
CA LYS A 279 -18.82 -2.87 -12.21
C LYS A 279 -18.61 -3.52 -13.59
N PRO A 280 -17.45 -4.14 -13.90
CA PRO A 280 -17.31 -4.88 -15.16
C PRO A 280 -18.28 -6.05 -15.26
N TYR A 281 -18.43 -6.83 -14.19
CA TYR A 281 -19.31 -8.01 -14.19
C TYR A 281 -20.77 -7.65 -14.38
N SER A 282 -21.29 -6.64 -13.70
CA SER A 282 -22.69 -6.21 -13.82
C SER A 282 -22.97 -5.58 -15.20
N GLY A 283 -21.97 -4.94 -15.80
CA GLY A 283 -22.10 -4.14 -17.01
C GLY A 283 -22.36 -2.66 -16.70
N GLU A 284 -22.28 -2.27 -15.44
CA GLU A 284 -22.35 -0.86 -15.04
C GLU A 284 -21.24 -0.05 -15.71
N ASP A 285 -20.02 -0.59 -15.68
CA ASP A 285 -18.86 -0.03 -16.38
C ASP A 285 -17.96 -1.17 -16.83
N PRO A 286 -18.19 -1.71 -18.05
CA PRO A 286 -17.36 -2.81 -18.57
C PRO A 286 -15.88 -2.44 -18.81
N ALA A 287 -15.56 -1.14 -18.84
CA ALA A 287 -14.19 -0.65 -19.03
C ALA A 287 -13.45 -0.41 -17.70
N TYR A 288 -14.13 -0.55 -16.56
CA TYR A 288 -13.57 -0.37 -15.23
C TYR A 288 -12.73 -1.61 -14.86
N ILE A 289 -11.62 -1.80 -15.58
CA ILE A 289 -10.77 -2.99 -15.44
C ILE A 289 -9.39 -2.54 -14.96
N GLU A 290 -9.09 -2.85 -13.72
CA GLU A 290 -7.78 -2.60 -13.12
C GLU A 290 -6.72 -3.50 -13.80
N SER A 291 -5.52 -2.98 -14.01
CA SER A 291 -4.39 -3.70 -14.61
C SER A 291 -4.73 -4.34 -15.98
N PRO A 292 -5.34 -3.57 -16.91
CA PRO A 292 -5.78 -4.13 -18.19
C PRO A 292 -4.62 -4.42 -19.15
N TYR A 293 -3.47 -3.76 -18.99
CA TYR A 293 -2.32 -3.91 -19.90
C TYR A 293 -1.42 -5.08 -19.52
N SER A 294 -1.26 -5.31 -18.22
CA SER A 294 -0.46 -6.43 -17.68
C SER A 294 -1.27 -7.71 -17.52
N HIS A 295 -2.62 -7.60 -17.55
CA HIS A 295 -3.57 -8.70 -17.30
C HIS A 295 -3.43 -9.25 -15.87
N LYS A 296 -3.12 -8.39 -14.89
CA LYS A 296 -2.87 -8.81 -13.50
C LYS A 296 -4.02 -8.53 -12.52
N SER A 297 -5.19 -8.07 -13.00
CA SER A 297 -6.35 -7.73 -12.17
C SER A 297 -6.64 -8.77 -11.07
N ILE A 298 -6.65 -10.06 -11.43
CA ILE A 298 -6.96 -11.14 -10.47
C ILE A 298 -5.91 -11.19 -9.33
N LEU A 299 -4.65 -10.94 -9.68
CA LEU A 299 -3.57 -10.88 -8.68
C LEU A 299 -3.76 -9.67 -7.76
N ASP A 300 -4.12 -8.52 -8.34
CA ASP A 300 -4.35 -7.28 -7.58
C ASP A 300 -5.52 -7.51 -6.59
N PHE A 301 -6.65 -8.05 -7.05
CA PHE A 301 -7.80 -8.37 -6.18
C PHE A 301 -7.42 -9.36 -5.07
N TYR A 302 -6.61 -10.37 -5.40
CA TYR A 302 -6.11 -11.34 -4.44
C TYR A 302 -5.26 -10.65 -3.37
N ASP A 303 -4.33 -9.78 -3.79
CA ASP A 303 -3.45 -9.05 -2.89
C ASP A 303 -4.23 -8.03 -2.02
N ASN A 304 -5.33 -7.46 -2.51
CA ASN A 304 -6.25 -6.66 -1.70
C ASN A 304 -6.81 -7.48 -0.52
N ILE A 305 -7.23 -8.72 -0.75
CA ILE A 305 -7.74 -9.57 0.34
C ILE A 305 -6.59 -10.03 1.26
N ILE A 306 -5.37 -10.21 0.72
CA ILE A 306 -4.18 -10.43 1.56
C ILE A 306 -3.96 -9.24 2.50
N SER A 307 -4.25 -7.99 2.06
CA SER A 307 -4.13 -6.83 2.96
C SER A 307 -5.06 -6.97 4.18
N ILE A 308 -6.29 -7.47 3.98
CA ILE A 308 -7.25 -7.75 5.06
C ILE A 308 -6.71 -8.87 5.97
N GLN A 309 -6.23 -9.96 5.36
CA GLN A 309 -5.65 -11.07 6.11
C GLN A 309 -4.52 -10.59 7.00
N ASN A 310 -3.61 -9.77 6.48
CA ASN A 310 -2.47 -9.25 7.22
C ASN A 310 -2.90 -8.31 8.35
N ALA A 311 -3.86 -7.44 8.11
CA ALA A 311 -4.41 -6.54 9.14
C ALA A 311 -5.05 -7.34 10.27
N TYR A 312 -5.80 -8.39 9.95
CA TYR A 312 -6.52 -9.22 10.92
C TYR A 312 -5.58 -10.16 11.69
N MET A 313 -4.66 -10.83 10.97
CA MET A 313 -3.77 -11.86 11.54
C MET A 313 -2.52 -11.29 12.24
N GLY A 314 -2.31 -9.96 12.20
CA GLY A 314 -1.19 -9.31 12.89
C GLY A 314 0.10 -9.24 12.09
N GLY A 315 0.00 -9.21 10.77
CA GLY A 315 1.14 -8.95 9.89
C GLY A 315 1.27 -9.90 8.72
N ILE A 316 2.33 -9.67 7.93
CA ILE A 316 2.67 -10.51 6.78
C ILE A 316 3.00 -11.94 7.26
N GLU A 317 2.66 -12.90 6.43
CA GLU A 317 2.65 -14.33 6.76
C GLU A 317 3.88 -14.83 7.55
N ASN A 318 5.06 -14.39 7.17
CA ASN A 318 6.31 -14.85 7.79
C ASN A 318 6.75 -14.01 9.00
N GLU A 319 6.01 -12.93 9.33
CA GLU A 319 6.38 -11.98 10.39
C GLU A 319 5.20 -11.66 11.34
N ARG A 320 4.12 -12.44 11.29
CA ARG A 320 2.90 -12.22 12.09
C ARG A 320 3.20 -12.19 13.58
N ASP A 321 2.65 -11.19 14.27
CA ASP A 321 2.57 -11.19 15.73
C ASP A 321 1.17 -11.72 16.12
N GLU A 322 0.99 -13.01 15.95
CA GLU A 322 -0.32 -13.66 16.19
C GLU A 322 -0.84 -13.40 17.62
N THR A 323 0.07 -13.30 18.58
CA THR A 323 -0.29 -13.06 19.99
C THR A 323 -0.96 -11.69 20.16
N ASN A 324 -0.50 -10.68 19.41
CA ASN A 324 -0.99 -9.31 19.50
C ASN A 324 -1.76 -8.92 18.22
N SER A 325 -2.62 -9.81 17.73
CA SER A 325 -3.43 -9.62 16.53
C SER A 325 -4.90 -9.39 16.86
N LEU A 326 -5.65 -8.85 15.90
CA LEU A 326 -7.13 -8.81 15.98
C LEU A 326 -7.68 -10.24 16.04
N HIS A 327 -7.11 -11.17 15.28
CA HIS A 327 -7.43 -12.60 15.34
C HIS A 327 -7.41 -13.12 16.78
N ASN A 328 -6.28 -12.98 17.47
CA ASN A 328 -6.16 -13.47 18.85
C ASN A 328 -7.12 -12.74 19.82
N TYR A 329 -7.32 -11.43 19.61
CA TYR A 329 -8.26 -10.67 20.45
C TYR A 329 -9.70 -11.17 20.25
N ILE A 330 -10.16 -11.30 19.00
CA ILE A 330 -11.53 -11.75 18.69
C ILE A 330 -11.71 -13.21 19.12
N ALA A 331 -10.74 -14.08 18.88
CA ALA A 331 -10.79 -15.48 19.36
C ALA A 331 -10.97 -15.57 20.89
N GLY A 332 -10.44 -14.60 21.62
CA GLY A 332 -10.60 -14.53 23.07
C GLY A 332 -11.95 -13.96 23.53
N VAL A 333 -12.64 -13.24 22.68
CA VAL A 333 -13.95 -12.62 22.94
C VAL A 333 -15.08 -13.51 22.41
N ASP A 334 -14.95 -13.97 21.17
CA ASP A 334 -15.92 -14.80 20.44
C ASP A 334 -15.17 -15.69 19.44
N LYS A 335 -14.86 -16.89 19.86
CA LYS A 335 -14.12 -17.87 19.06
C LYS A 335 -14.85 -18.28 17.78
N GLU A 336 -16.19 -18.32 17.84
CA GLU A 336 -16.99 -18.68 16.66
C GLU A 336 -16.92 -17.59 15.59
N LEU A 337 -17.02 -16.34 16.02
CA LEU A 337 -16.86 -15.18 15.12
C LEU A 337 -15.47 -15.16 14.49
N ASP A 338 -14.42 -15.36 15.29
CA ASP A 338 -13.05 -15.42 14.77
C ASP A 338 -12.91 -16.50 13.68
N THR A 339 -13.46 -17.70 13.93
CA THR A 339 -13.44 -18.78 12.94
C THR A 339 -14.16 -18.37 11.66
N LYS A 340 -15.29 -17.67 11.77
CA LYS A 340 -16.04 -17.18 10.60
C LYS A 340 -15.22 -16.16 9.80
N VAL A 341 -14.50 -15.25 10.47
CA VAL A 341 -13.63 -14.25 9.80
C VAL A 341 -12.54 -14.97 9.02
N VAL A 342 -11.80 -15.86 9.67
CA VAL A 342 -10.69 -16.59 9.01
C VAL A 342 -11.20 -17.37 7.80
N ASN A 343 -12.36 -18.04 7.95
CA ASN A 343 -12.96 -18.80 6.85
C ASN A 343 -13.42 -17.88 5.70
N ALA A 344 -13.98 -16.71 6.00
CA ALA A 344 -14.43 -15.75 4.98
C ALA A 344 -13.24 -15.17 4.20
N ILE A 345 -12.14 -14.83 4.89
CA ILE A 345 -10.90 -14.37 4.24
C ILE A 345 -10.40 -15.46 3.27
N ASN A 346 -10.27 -16.70 3.76
CA ASN A 346 -9.77 -17.82 2.94
C ASN A 346 -10.71 -18.14 1.77
N ASN A 347 -12.02 -18.00 1.97
CA ASN A 347 -13.01 -18.19 0.89
C ASN A 347 -12.86 -17.11 -0.18
N ALA A 348 -12.73 -15.84 0.20
CA ALA A 348 -12.53 -14.73 -0.76
C ALA A 348 -11.25 -14.95 -1.58
N LEU A 349 -10.13 -15.29 -0.91
CA LEU A 349 -8.87 -15.60 -1.59
C LEU A 349 -9.05 -16.76 -2.58
N THR A 350 -9.74 -17.82 -2.16
CA THR A 350 -9.98 -19.00 -3.00
C THR A 350 -10.83 -18.66 -4.23
N LYS A 351 -11.91 -17.90 -4.03
CA LYS A 351 -12.84 -17.55 -5.13
C LYS A 351 -12.19 -16.59 -6.13
N ILE A 352 -11.43 -15.60 -5.65
CA ILE A 352 -10.70 -14.68 -6.52
C ILE A 352 -9.64 -15.45 -7.34
N ASN A 353 -8.86 -16.31 -6.69
CA ASN A 353 -7.84 -17.12 -7.38
C ASN A 353 -8.43 -18.08 -8.41
N ALA A 354 -9.71 -18.46 -8.27
CA ALA A 354 -10.41 -19.37 -9.19
C ALA A 354 -11.08 -18.64 -10.36
N MET A 355 -11.01 -17.30 -10.43
CA MET A 355 -11.60 -16.52 -11.52
C MET A 355 -10.95 -16.87 -12.87
N ALA A 356 -11.77 -16.84 -13.91
CA ALA A 356 -11.30 -17.10 -15.28
C ALA A 356 -10.32 -16.00 -15.73
N ALA A 357 -9.08 -16.40 -16.02
CA ALA A 357 -7.99 -15.49 -16.37
C ALA A 357 -7.82 -15.38 -17.90
N PRO A 358 -7.38 -14.23 -18.43
CA PRO A 358 -7.27 -12.96 -17.71
C PRO A 358 -8.64 -12.30 -17.51
N PHE A 359 -8.83 -11.55 -16.43
CA PHE A 359 -10.11 -10.93 -16.10
C PHE A 359 -10.64 -10.05 -17.24
N VAL A 360 -9.75 -9.26 -17.86
CA VAL A 360 -10.12 -8.34 -18.96
C VAL A 360 -10.89 -9.03 -20.09
N ASN A 361 -10.64 -10.32 -20.32
CA ASN A 361 -11.30 -11.11 -21.38
C ASN A 361 -12.48 -11.93 -20.83
N ASN A 362 -12.66 -12.00 -19.52
CA ASN A 362 -13.58 -12.93 -18.85
C ASN A 362 -14.48 -12.23 -17.81
N ILE A 363 -14.75 -10.93 -18.01
CA ILE A 363 -15.51 -10.11 -17.04
C ILE A 363 -16.93 -10.67 -16.73
N LYS A 364 -17.51 -11.46 -17.64
CA LYS A 364 -18.85 -12.06 -17.49
C LYS A 364 -18.82 -13.53 -17.08
N ASP A 365 -17.63 -14.08 -16.81
CA ASP A 365 -17.54 -15.47 -16.36
C ASP A 365 -18.20 -15.63 -14.99
N PRO A 366 -18.99 -16.71 -14.76
CA PRO A 366 -19.66 -16.92 -13.46
C PRO A 366 -18.72 -16.93 -12.25
N SER A 367 -17.44 -17.29 -12.42
CA SER A 367 -16.47 -17.27 -11.32
C SER A 367 -16.27 -15.86 -10.74
N ALA A 368 -16.43 -14.81 -11.55
CA ALA A 368 -16.40 -13.42 -11.04
C ALA A 368 -17.58 -13.16 -10.08
N GLY A 369 -18.77 -13.68 -10.39
CA GLY A 369 -19.94 -13.58 -9.50
C GLY A 369 -19.71 -14.29 -8.17
N GLU A 370 -19.01 -15.43 -8.19
CA GLU A 370 -18.65 -16.15 -6.95
C GLU A 370 -17.66 -15.37 -6.10
N ALA A 371 -16.68 -14.71 -6.74
CA ALA A 371 -15.68 -13.86 -6.05
C ALA A 371 -16.38 -12.64 -5.43
N ILE A 372 -17.27 -11.96 -6.17
CA ILE A 372 -18.08 -10.83 -5.67
C ILE A 372 -18.81 -11.25 -4.38
N LYS A 373 -19.53 -12.38 -4.44
CA LYS A 373 -20.27 -12.85 -3.28
C LYS A 373 -19.36 -13.13 -2.09
N ALA A 374 -18.20 -13.72 -2.31
CA ALA A 374 -17.24 -14.02 -1.23
C ALA A 374 -16.73 -12.74 -0.57
N CYS A 375 -16.49 -11.68 -1.33
CA CYS A 375 -16.08 -10.37 -0.79
C CYS A 375 -17.22 -9.73 0.03
N GLN A 376 -18.45 -9.81 -0.45
CA GLN A 376 -19.64 -9.32 0.26
C GLN A 376 -19.85 -10.08 1.58
N ASP A 377 -19.67 -11.39 1.57
CA ASP A 377 -19.76 -12.22 2.79
C ASP A 377 -18.68 -11.83 3.79
N LEU A 378 -17.45 -11.53 3.31
CA LEU A 378 -16.35 -11.08 4.15
C LEU A 378 -16.68 -9.70 4.77
N ASP A 379 -17.17 -8.73 3.97
CA ASP A 379 -17.58 -7.41 4.48
C ASP A 379 -18.63 -7.53 5.59
N ALA A 380 -19.62 -8.40 5.38
CA ALA A 380 -20.71 -8.62 6.37
C ALA A 380 -20.13 -9.15 7.69
N ILE A 381 -19.23 -10.14 7.63
CA ILE A 381 -18.63 -10.73 8.83
C ILE A 381 -17.71 -9.73 9.55
N LEU A 382 -16.99 -8.88 8.81
CA LEU A 382 -16.18 -7.80 9.41
C LEU A 382 -17.06 -6.79 10.16
N SER A 383 -18.32 -6.59 9.74
CA SER A 383 -19.29 -5.76 10.48
C SER A 383 -19.64 -6.37 11.85
N ASP A 384 -19.73 -7.71 11.92
CA ASP A 384 -19.93 -8.41 13.21
C ASP A 384 -18.71 -8.23 14.13
N VAL A 385 -17.47 -8.26 13.57
CA VAL A 385 -16.24 -7.99 14.34
C VAL A 385 -16.31 -6.59 14.95
N LYS A 386 -16.70 -5.59 14.17
CA LYS A 386 -16.84 -4.21 14.64
C LYS A 386 -17.81 -4.10 15.80
N THR A 387 -18.91 -4.85 15.73
CA THR A 387 -19.93 -4.94 16.80
C THR A 387 -19.36 -5.61 18.05
N ALA A 388 -18.62 -6.71 17.89
CA ALA A 388 -17.98 -7.40 19.01
C ALA A 388 -16.95 -6.50 19.71
N LEU A 389 -16.17 -5.70 18.96
CA LEU A 389 -15.22 -4.73 19.52
C LEU A 389 -15.92 -3.67 20.36
N ARG A 390 -17.14 -3.25 19.97
CA ARG A 390 -17.89 -2.23 20.68
C ARG A 390 -18.44 -2.72 22.01
N ASN A 391 -18.80 -3.99 22.07
CA ASN A 391 -19.51 -4.58 23.22
C ASN A 391 -18.56 -5.11 24.32
N ASN A 392 -17.24 -5.09 24.07
CA ASN A 392 -16.21 -5.57 24.98
C ASN A 392 -15.16 -4.50 25.30
#